data_8ea99e2fce1dd4183cd7d624195ae884
#
_entry.id   8ea99e2fce1dd4183cd7d624195ae884
#
_cell.length_a   1.000
_cell.length_b   1.000
_cell.length_c   1.000
_cell.angle_alpha   90.00
_cell.angle_beta   90.00
_cell.angle_gamma   90.00
#
_symmetry.space_group_name_H-M   'P 1'
#
loop_
_entity.id
_entity.type
_entity.pdbx_description
1 polymer ?
#
loop_
_entity_poly.entity_id
_entity_poly.type
_entity_poly.pdbx_seq_one_letter_code
_entity_poly.pdbx_strand_id
1 'polypeptide(L)'
;MIDCGLARSVVGEAWSARAARRVVTGRVSADAAKQRAGRAGRVRAGTCWRLWCAVEQDALETARPPEMSTLPLCGVALRAKSLFGGAVAPLLAACPTPPPLDRAAAAVRELVEICVEIISRR
;
A
#
# COMPACT_ATOMS: atom_id res chain seq x y z
N MET A 1 5.78 23.95 11.05
CA MET A 1 6.24 22.60 10.63
C MET A 1 7.17 22.75 9.43
N ILE A 2 8.19 21.90 9.33
CA ILE A 2 9.08 21.85 8.14
C ILE A 2 8.85 20.49 7.47
N ASP A 3 8.59 20.48 6.16
CA ASP A 3 8.38 19.26 5.37
C ASP A 3 9.47 19.16 4.30
N CYS A 4 10.25 18.09 4.31
CA CYS A 4 11.33 17.86 3.35
C CYS A 4 10.86 17.25 2.02
N GLY A 5 9.57 16.95 1.86
CA GLY A 5 9.02 16.38 0.63
C GLY A 5 9.38 14.91 0.37
N LEU A 6 9.99 14.23 1.35
CA LEU A 6 10.38 12.83 1.22
C LEU A 6 9.48 11.90 2.03
N ALA A 7 9.27 10.71 1.52
CA ALA A 7 8.54 9.65 2.19
C ALA A 7 9.19 8.29 1.94
N ARG A 8 9.11 7.41 2.93
CA ARG A 8 9.47 6.01 2.77
C ARG A 8 8.26 5.22 2.27
N SER A 9 8.47 4.37 1.30
CA SER A 9 7.47 3.43 0.81
C SER A 9 8.08 2.04 0.67
N VAL A 10 7.25 1.03 0.87
CA VAL A 10 7.64 -0.35 0.62
C VAL A 10 7.36 -0.64 -0.84
N VAL A 11 8.38 -1.08 -1.55
CA VAL A 11 8.26 -1.51 -2.95
C VAL A 11 8.62 -2.99 -3.00
N GLY A 12 7.78 -3.78 -3.64
CA GLY A 12 8.05 -5.18 -3.93
C GLY A 12 8.15 -5.37 -5.44
N GLU A 13 9.14 -6.12 -5.88
CA GLU A 13 9.35 -6.41 -7.31
C GLU A 13 8.38 -7.47 -7.84
N ALA A 14 7.77 -8.25 -6.95
CA ALA A 14 6.83 -9.28 -7.30
C ALA A 14 5.61 -9.27 -6.38
N TRP A 15 4.53 -9.80 -6.89
CA TRP A 15 3.23 -9.92 -6.24
C TRP A 15 3.22 -11.03 -5.18
N SER A 16 4.33 -11.74 -5.02
CA SER A 16 4.49 -12.87 -4.13
C SER A 16 4.85 -12.43 -2.71
N ALA A 17 4.28 -13.08 -1.72
CA ALA A 17 4.64 -12.92 -0.31
C ALA A 17 6.10 -13.35 -0.04
N ARG A 18 6.67 -14.19 -0.91
CA ARG A 18 8.07 -14.66 -0.86
C ARG A 18 9.06 -13.66 -1.46
N ALA A 19 8.58 -12.68 -2.23
CA ALA A 19 9.43 -11.68 -2.84
C ALA A 19 10.05 -10.74 -1.79
N ALA A 20 11.29 -10.36 -2.02
CA ALA A 20 11.97 -9.38 -1.17
C ALA A 20 11.24 -8.04 -1.23
N ARG A 21 10.99 -7.46 -0.06
CA ARG A 21 10.44 -6.12 0.08
C ARG A 21 11.57 -5.15 0.36
N ARG A 22 11.58 -4.07 -0.36
CA ARG A 22 12.57 -3.01 -0.22
C ARG A 22 11.88 -1.72 0.25
N VAL A 23 12.47 -1.07 1.24
CA VAL A 23 12.05 0.29 1.62
C VAL A 23 12.82 1.27 0.76
N VAL A 24 12.11 2.09 0.01
CA VAL A 24 12.69 3.16 -0.79
C VAL A 24 12.25 4.51 -0.27
N THR A 25 13.15 5.49 -0.36
CA THR A 25 12.82 6.88 -0.10
C THR A 25 12.56 7.57 -1.42
N GLY A 26 11.40 8.17 -1.55
CA GLY A 26 10.97 8.87 -2.76
C GLY A 26 10.26 10.17 -2.43
N ARG A 27 9.80 10.87 -3.46
CA ARG A 27 8.98 12.09 -3.30
C ARG A 27 7.64 11.74 -2.66
N VAL A 28 7.15 12.65 -1.85
CA VAL A 28 5.80 12.61 -1.30
C VAL A 28 4.78 12.89 -2.40
N SER A 29 3.58 12.33 -2.31
CA SER A 29 2.46 12.72 -3.19
C SER A 29 1.82 14.04 -2.73
N ALA A 30 1.12 14.72 -3.63
CA ALA A 30 0.50 16.02 -3.36
C ALA A 30 -0.53 15.94 -2.23
N ASP A 31 -1.35 14.88 -2.19
CA ASP A 31 -2.32 14.62 -1.13
C ASP A 31 -1.64 14.40 0.24
N ALA A 32 -0.56 13.63 0.28
CA ALA A 32 0.19 13.38 1.50
C ALA A 32 0.91 14.66 1.98
N ALA A 33 1.44 15.49 1.07
CA ALA A 33 2.01 16.79 1.41
C ALA A 33 0.94 17.73 2.01
N LYS A 34 -0.29 17.71 1.46
CA LYS A 34 -1.43 18.46 1.99
C LYS A 34 -1.83 17.97 3.38
N GLN A 35 -1.93 16.65 3.59
CA GLN A 35 -2.23 16.06 4.89
C GLN A 35 -1.17 16.40 5.94
N ARG A 36 0.12 16.36 5.58
CA ARG A 36 1.22 16.78 6.47
C ARG A 36 1.10 18.24 6.84
N ALA A 37 0.86 19.14 5.89
CA ALA A 37 0.68 20.56 6.13
C ALA A 37 -0.47 20.82 7.12
N GLY A 38 -1.57 20.08 7.03
CA GLY A 38 -2.69 20.15 7.95
C GLY A 38 -2.33 19.81 9.40
N ARG A 39 -1.17 19.19 9.67
CA ARG A 39 -0.71 18.96 11.05
C ARG A 39 -0.24 20.24 11.74
N ALA A 40 0.19 21.25 10.98
CA ALA A 40 0.59 22.55 11.54
C ALA A 40 -0.60 23.35 12.08
N GLY A 41 -1.82 23.10 11.58
CA GLY A 41 -3.02 23.88 11.90
C GLY A 41 -4.05 23.17 12.79
N ARG A 42 -3.69 22.15 13.56
CA ARG A 42 -4.68 21.33 14.30
C ARG A 42 -5.38 22.03 15.46
N VAL A 43 -4.63 22.80 16.24
CA VAL A 43 -5.15 23.43 17.48
C VAL A 43 -5.23 24.94 17.32
N ARG A 44 -4.30 25.52 16.55
CA ARG A 44 -4.20 26.95 16.26
C ARG A 44 -3.63 27.13 14.87
N ALA A 45 -3.79 28.30 14.29
CA ALA A 45 -3.15 28.66 13.02
C ALA A 45 -1.64 28.38 13.07
N GLY A 46 -1.13 27.74 12.05
CA GLY A 46 0.27 27.32 11.97
C GLY A 46 0.79 27.39 10.54
N THR A 47 2.11 27.50 10.40
CA THR A 47 2.80 27.58 9.11
C THR A 47 3.52 26.27 8.80
N CYS A 48 3.42 25.82 7.54
CA CYS A 48 4.18 24.70 7.01
C CYS A 48 5.18 25.21 5.97
N TRP A 49 6.45 25.03 6.24
CA TRP A 49 7.55 25.33 5.33
C TRP A 49 7.89 24.09 4.51
N ARG A 50 7.73 24.18 3.20
CA ARG A 50 8.08 23.12 2.26
C ARG A 50 9.47 23.34 1.71
N LEU A 51 10.33 22.32 1.79
CA LEU A 51 11.71 22.38 1.29
C LEU A 51 11.82 21.93 -0.18
N TRP A 52 10.88 22.39 -1.00
CA TRP A 52 10.88 22.20 -2.45
C TRP A 52 10.19 23.38 -3.14
N CYS A 53 10.49 23.59 -4.43
CA CYS A 53 9.97 24.70 -5.19
C CYS A 53 8.57 24.44 -5.79
N ALA A 54 7.95 25.47 -6.37
CA ALA A 54 6.63 25.38 -6.99
C ALA A 54 6.62 24.40 -8.17
N VAL A 55 7.65 24.41 -9.00
CA VAL A 55 7.76 23.47 -10.14
C VAL A 55 7.80 22.02 -9.67
N GLU A 56 8.52 21.73 -8.59
CA GLU A 56 8.54 20.39 -7.99
C GLU A 56 7.19 20.04 -7.36
N GLN A 57 6.46 21.02 -6.82
CA GLN A 57 5.11 20.80 -6.29
C GLN A 57 4.13 20.38 -7.38
N ASP A 58 4.21 21.00 -8.55
CA ASP A 58 3.33 20.70 -9.68
C ASP A 58 3.66 19.35 -10.34
N ALA A 59 4.90 18.88 -10.17
CA ALA A 59 5.36 17.58 -10.65
C ALA A 59 5.09 16.42 -9.68
N LEU A 60 4.52 16.69 -8.49
CA LEU A 60 4.17 15.61 -7.56
C LEU A 60 3.02 14.76 -8.10
N GLU A 61 3.12 13.45 -7.90
CA GLU A 61 1.97 12.55 -8.11
C GLU A 61 0.78 13.01 -7.27
N THR A 62 -0.41 13.01 -7.82
CA THR A 62 -1.63 13.48 -7.13
C THR A 62 -1.86 12.70 -5.84
N ALA A 63 -1.81 11.37 -5.92
CA ALA A 63 -1.98 10.46 -4.77
C ALA A 63 -1.15 9.19 -4.99
N ARG A 64 -0.82 8.50 -3.91
CA ARG A 64 -0.20 7.18 -4.01
C ARG A 64 -1.23 6.15 -4.46
N PRO A 65 -0.82 5.16 -5.28
CA PRO A 65 -1.70 4.05 -5.59
C PRO A 65 -2.08 3.30 -4.30
N PRO A 66 -3.31 2.77 -4.22
CA PRO A 66 -3.77 2.01 -3.07
C PRO A 66 -2.88 0.80 -2.80
N GLU A 67 -2.67 0.46 -1.53
CA GLU A 67 -1.86 -0.69 -1.12
C GLU A 67 -2.38 -2.00 -1.72
N MET A 68 -3.69 -2.14 -1.88
CA MET A 68 -4.33 -3.29 -2.53
C MET A 68 -3.88 -3.50 -3.98
N SER A 69 -3.41 -2.45 -4.64
CA SER A 69 -2.87 -2.52 -6.01
C SER A 69 -1.34 -2.59 -6.09
N THR A 70 -0.64 -2.51 -4.97
CA THR A 70 0.84 -2.44 -4.96
C THR A 70 1.52 -3.48 -4.09
N LEU A 71 0.84 -4.00 -3.06
CA LEU A 71 1.41 -4.97 -2.12
C LEU A 71 0.91 -6.40 -2.39
N PRO A 72 1.66 -7.44 -1.96
CA PRO A 72 1.21 -8.82 -2.00
C PRO A 72 -0.06 -9.02 -1.18
N LEU A 73 -1.04 -9.69 -1.74
CA LEU A 73 -2.36 -9.86 -1.13
C LEU A 73 -2.51 -11.13 -0.28
N CYS A 74 -1.52 -12.01 -0.22
CA CYS A 74 -1.59 -13.28 0.51
C CYS A 74 -2.00 -13.09 1.98
N GLY A 75 -1.42 -12.12 2.69
CA GLY A 75 -1.77 -11.83 4.08
C GLY A 75 -3.20 -11.33 4.24
N VAL A 76 -3.68 -10.50 3.29
CA VAL A 76 -5.06 -10.00 3.27
C VAL A 76 -6.02 -11.14 2.96
N ALA A 77 -5.71 -11.96 1.95
CA ALA A 77 -6.51 -13.12 1.55
C ALA A 77 -6.62 -14.15 2.69
N LEU A 78 -5.52 -14.44 3.39
CA LEU A 78 -5.53 -15.34 4.55
C LEU A 78 -6.41 -14.79 5.68
N ARG A 79 -6.28 -13.50 6.02
CA ARG A 79 -7.14 -12.85 7.01
C ARG A 79 -8.62 -12.88 6.62
N ALA A 80 -8.93 -12.54 5.38
CA ALA A 80 -10.30 -12.60 4.87
C ALA A 80 -10.87 -14.01 4.99
N LYS A 81 -10.10 -15.03 4.62
CA LYS A 81 -10.48 -16.44 4.75
C LYS A 81 -10.72 -16.85 6.20
N SER A 82 -9.83 -16.45 7.11
CA SER A 82 -9.92 -16.77 8.54
C SER A 82 -11.13 -16.12 9.21
N LEU A 83 -11.44 -14.86 8.87
CA LEU A 83 -12.52 -14.12 9.52
C LEU A 83 -13.91 -14.45 8.96
N PHE A 84 -14.01 -14.64 7.66
CA PHE A 84 -15.30 -14.77 6.97
C PHE A 84 -15.58 -16.19 6.43
N GLY A 85 -14.60 -17.09 6.43
CA GLY A 85 -14.75 -18.50 6.05
C GLY A 85 -15.09 -18.78 4.58
N GLY A 86 -15.60 -17.78 3.86
CA GLY A 86 -16.09 -17.90 2.48
C GLY A 86 -15.01 -17.83 1.40
N ALA A 87 -15.43 -17.61 0.17
CA ALA A 87 -14.55 -17.35 -0.96
C ALA A 87 -13.89 -15.96 -0.80
N VAL A 88 -12.59 -15.87 -1.03
CA VAL A 88 -11.80 -14.64 -0.85
C VAL A 88 -12.08 -13.62 -1.96
N ALA A 89 -12.27 -14.09 -3.20
CA ALA A 89 -12.43 -13.21 -4.36
C ALA A 89 -13.64 -12.23 -4.24
N PRO A 90 -14.84 -12.66 -3.83
CA PRO A 90 -15.96 -11.74 -3.62
C PRO A 90 -15.69 -10.70 -2.52
N LEU A 91 -14.97 -11.07 -1.46
CA LEU A 91 -14.62 -10.16 -0.38
C LEU A 91 -13.65 -9.08 -0.85
N LEU A 92 -12.65 -9.45 -1.65
CA LEU A 92 -11.71 -8.49 -2.24
C LEU A 92 -12.39 -7.59 -3.27
N ALA A 93 -13.36 -8.11 -4.02
CA ALA A 93 -14.13 -7.33 -4.99
C ALA A 93 -15.06 -6.29 -4.32
N ALA A 94 -15.48 -6.53 -3.08
CA ALA A 94 -16.31 -5.62 -2.30
C ALA A 94 -15.54 -4.46 -1.65
N CYS A 95 -14.21 -4.44 -1.75
CA CYS A 95 -13.40 -3.34 -1.23
C CYS A 95 -13.68 -2.04 -2.01
N PRO A 96 -13.60 -0.85 -1.37
CA PRO A 96 -13.77 0.44 -2.06
C PRO A 96 -12.84 0.64 -3.25
N THR A 97 -11.65 0.06 -3.19
CA THR A 97 -10.68 -0.02 -4.31
C THR A 97 -10.26 -1.47 -4.45
N PRO A 98 -11.00 -2.25 -5.25
CA PRO A 98 -10.70 -3.66 -5.40
C PRO A 98 -9.36 -3.87 -6.12
N PRO A 99 -8.59 -4.89 -5.72
CA PRO A 99 -7.38 -5.23 -6.44
C PRO A 99 -7.70 -5.80 -7.83
N PRO A 100 -6.76 -5.72 -8.79
CA PRO A 100 -6.89 -6.42 -10.06
C PRO A 100 -7.17 -7.91 -9.87
N LEU A 101 -8.04 -8.48 -10.68
CA LEU A 101 -8.50 -9.87 -10.53
C LEU A 101 -7.38 -10.91 -10.63
N ASP A 102 -6.42 -10.66 -11.51
CA ASP A 102 -5.23 -11.48 -11.69
C ASP A 102 -4.38 -11.55 -10.41
N ARG A 103 -4.29 -10.45 -9.68
CA ARG A 103 -3.57 -10.37 -8.39
C ARG A 103 -4.31 -11.10 -7.27
N ALA A 104 -5.62 -10.95 -7.20
CA ALA A 104 -6.43 -11.67 -6.22
C ALA A 104 -6.30 -13.18 -6.44
N ALA A 105 -6.38 -13.63 -7.70
CA ALA A 105 -6.20 -15.02 -8.07
C ALA A 105 -4.78 -15.55 -7.78
N ALA A 106 -3.75 -14.73 -8.07
CA ALA A 106 -2.37 -15.09 -7.76
C ALA A 106 -2.15 -15.26 -6.25
N ALA A 107 -2.70 -14.38 -5.42
CA ALA A 107 -2.59 -14.48 -3.97
C ALA A 107 -3.24 -15.75 -3.41
N VAL A 108 -4.38 -16.16 -3.95
CA VAL A 108 -5.05 -17.41 -3.54
C VAL A 108 -4.22 -18.63 -3.96
N ARG A 109 -3.68 -18.65 -5.19
CA ARG A 109 -2.80 -19.75 -5.65
C ARG A 109 -1.56 -19.88 -4.76
N GLU A 110 -0.90 -18.78 -4.46
CA GLU A 110 0.28 -18.77 -3.60
C GLU A 110 -0.03 -19.28 -2.18
N LEU A 111 -1.18 -18.95 -1.61
CA LEU A 111 -1.61 -19.49 -0.32
C LEU A 111 -1.79 -21.01 -0.38
N VAL A 112 -2.38 -21.54 -1.43
CA VAL A 112 -2.54 -22.99 -1.62
C VAL A 112 -1.17 -23.66 -1.69
N GLU A 113 -0.24 -23.12 -2.47
CA GLU A 113 1.13 -23.63 -2.59
C GLU A 113 1.85 -23.66 -1.24
N ILE A 114 1.76 -22.57 -0.46
CA ILE A 114 2.34 -22.49 0.89
C ILE A 114 1.73 -23.54 1.81
N CYS A 115 0.42 -23.71 1.80
CA CYS A 115 -0.26 -24.72 2.62
C CYS A 115 0.15 -26.14 2.25
N VAL A 116 0.25 -26.45 0.95
CA VAL A 116 0.69 -27.77 0.47
C VAL A 116 2.14 -28.04 0.90
N GLU A 117 3.03 -27.05 0.76
CA GLU A 117 4.42 -27.18 1.17
C GLU A 117 4.58 -27.42 2.68
N ILE A 118 3.78 -26.75 3.52
CA ILE A 118 3.80 -26.97 4.97
C ILE A 118 3.31 -28.38 5.34
N ILE A 119 2.28 -28.85 4.67
CA ILE A 119 1.72 -30.19 4.94
C ILE A 119 2.70 -31.28 4.49
N SER A 120 3.35 -31.12 3.35
CA SER A 120 4.28 -32.12 2.81
C SER A 120 5.60 -32.25 3.58
N ARG A 121 5.92 -31.29 4.45
CA ARG A 121 7.12 -31.32 5.31
C ARG A 121 6.88 -31.94 6.69
N ARG A 122 5.67 -32.35 6.99
CA ARG A 122 5.31 -33.07 8.22
C ARG A 122 5.26 -34.57 8.01
#